data_2e72819e328f58138d0ec91ff6033011
#
_entry.id   2e72819e328f58138d0ec91ff6033011
#
_cell.length_a   1.000
_cell.length_b   1.000
_cell.length_c   1.000
_cell.angle_alpha   90.00
_cell.angle_beta   90.00
_cell.angle_gamma   90.00
#
_symmetry.space_group_name_H-M   'P 1'
#
loop_
_entity.id
_entity.type
_entity.pdbx_description
1 polymer ?
#
loop_
_entity_poly.entity_id
_entity_poly.type
_entity_poly.pdbx_seq_one_letter_code
_entity_poly.pdbx_strand_id
1 'polypeptide(L)'
;MSKTRCMGCMQEYDDGVNVCPYCGYVKGTPVKEKYHLIPGTVLKNRYMVGQSIGFGGFGITYIGWDKLLEKKVAIKEYLPSEFATRMEGTTVVSAYDGEKTRQYESGLTRFIDEAQRLAKLNHLDGIVHIFDSFSENCTAYIVMEYLSGETLKSILKTREKLSYQEAIDIAIPLLNSLEEVHKKGIIHRDIAPDNIMITDDGRVKLIDFGAARYATTVHSKSLSVVLKPGYAPEEQYRSRGNQGPWTDVYAMGATLYRAITGKIPEESLNRKFQDNLEDISKFVPNIPKTCENAIMNALNVRAEDRIQSAKEFADVLSGVSEMERKRIKTKQADAGKWSLKMKIIAVSVVVACIAVIGVVLFNNTTIKNMVFNSNSIELYGKTVDDANKELESVDKSVKIEDSLYDDGSLLSQLDENSIVKSDDITDDKSVINVIVYAGKKASTKADINNNVRVPNLYGMKESKAISTLKEYGLKYKIVYKENNSFVGNVFQQSKKANDKVKVNSEVTITVGKKKKVVVTTTAPTTEPYTEPVTENNNSYNDNSSSYNRPVTQAPATQAQQAPVRSYNTTPKVTPKNNDDDGIDLGGGGNIDLN
;
A
#
# COMPACT_ATOMS: atom_id res chain seq x y z
N MET A 1 3.26 13.01 45.09
CA MET A 1 2.46 13.24 43.88
C MET A 1 2.32 11.91 43.16
N SER A 2 1.12 11.57 42.73
CA SER A 2 0.90 10.36 41.93
C SER A 2 1.51 10.53 40.53
N LYS A 3 2.18 9.50 40.05
CA LYS A 3 2.77 9.48 38.69
C LYS A 3 1.88 8.68 37.76
N THR A 4 1.83 9.10 36.50
CA THR A 4 1.15 8.41 35.42
C THR A 4 2.13 8.13 34.27
N ARG A 5 1.85 7.10 33.50
CA ARG A 5 2.67 6.76 32.32
C ARG A 5 2.08 7.40 31.05
N CYS A 6 2.94 8.04 30.27
CA CYS A 6 2.54 8.66 29.01
C CYS A 6 2.24 7.60 27.95
N MET A 7 1.05 7.64 27.35
CA MET A 7 0.70 6.72 26.26
C MET A 7 1.39 7.07 24.92
N GLY A 8 2.02 8.23 24.83
CA GLY A 8 2.79 8.66 23.65
C GLY A 8 4.25 8.22 23.64
N CYS A 9 4.93 8.25 24.78
CA CYS A 9 6.37 7.98 24.87
C CYS A 9 6.78 7.00 25.98
N MET A 10 5.85 6.51 26.77
CA MET A 10 6.07 5.59 27.92
C MET A 10 6.93 6.16 29.06
N GLN A 11 7.20 7.46 29.09
CA GLN A 11 7.84 8.10 30.24
C GLN A 11 6.82 8.36 31.36
N GLU A 12 7.27 8.28 32.62
CA GLU A 12 6.47 8.66 33.77
C GLU A 12 6.53 10.16 34.02
N TYR A 13 5.38 10.75 34.35
CA TYR A 13 5.27 12.18 34.68
C TYR A 13 4.17 12.39 35.73
N ASP A 14 4.04 13.62 36.25
CA ASP A 14 3.07 13.96 37.28
C ASP A 14 1.62 13.80 36.76
N ASP A 15 0.79 13.07 37.48
CA ASP A 15 -0.58 12.78 37.06
C ASP A 15 -1.48 14.02 36.98
N GLY A 16 -1.15 15.10 37.69
CA GLY A 16 -1.84 16.39 37.62
C GLY A 16 -1.67 17.13 36.29
N VAL A 17 -0.76 16.67 35.39
CA VAL A 17 -0.43 17.34 34.11
C VAL A 17 -1.14 16.65 32.96
N ASN A 18 -1.88 17.42 32.13
CA ASN A 18 -2.62 16.90 30.99
C ASN A 18 -1.75 16.67 29.73
N VAL A 19 -0.64 17.41 29.59
CA VAL A 19 0.25 17.33 28.44
C VAL A 19 1.59 16.74 28.90
N CYS A 20 2.02 15.66 28.30
CA CYS A 20 3.30 15.04 28.64
C CYS A 20 4.46 16.02 28.39
N PRO A 21 5.31 16.32 29.38
CA PRO A 21 6.42 17.26 29.23
C PRO A 21 7.56 16.75 28.33
N TYR A 22 7.58 15.44 28.03
CA TYR A 22 8.64 14.82 27.23
C TYR A 22 8.31 14.73 25.74
N CYS A 23 7.04 14.51 25.38
CA CYS A 23 6.68 14.28 23.97
C CYS A 23 5.45 15.07 23.50
N GLY A 24 4.84 15.88 24.35
CA GLY A 24 3.67 16.68 23.98
C GLY A 24 2.35 15.90 23.86
N TYR A 25 2.34 14.59 24.18
CA TYR A 25 1.10 13.80 24.14
C TYR A 25 0.07 14.32 25.14
N VAL A 26 -1.16 14.54 24.69
CA VAL A 26 -2.28 15.00 25.51
C VAL A 26 -3.04 13.78 26.03
N LYS A 27 -3.33 13.74 27.35
CA LYS A 27 -4.17 12.67 27.93
C LYS A 27 -5.54 12.62 27.22
N GLY A 28 -5.98 11.41 26.91
CA GLY A 28 -7.27 11.20 26.24
C GLY A 28 -7.25 11.49 24.72
N THR A 29 -6.07 11.71 24.11
CA THR A 29 -5.97 11.81 22.65
C THR A 29 -6.65 10.60 21.99
N PRO A 30 -7.61 10.81 21.08
CA PRO A 30 -8.28 9.72 20.36
C PRO A 30 -7.30 8.86 19.59
N VAL A 31 -7.65 7.59 19.37
CA VAL A 31 -6.90 6.70 18.47
C VAL A 31 -6.88 7.26 17.05
N LYS A 32 -5.80 7.03 16.31
CA LYS A 32 -5.65 7.52 14.93
C LYS A 32 -6.68 6.92 13.99
N GLU A 33 -7.01 5.64 14.19
CA GLU A 33 -8.02 4.92 13.42
C GLU A 33 -8.92 4.14 14.37
N LYS A 34 -10.19 4.01 14.03
CA LYS A 34 -11.22 3.37 14.88
C LYS A 34 -10.95 1.93 15.27
N TYR A 35 -10.17 1.22 14.43
CA TYR A 35 -9.77 -0.17 14.65
C TYR A 35 -8.45 -0.31 15.43
N HIS A 36 -7.82 0.78 15.88
CA HIS A 36 -6.65 0.72 16.75
C HIS A 36 -7.05 0.36 18.18
N LEU A 37 -6.15 -0.32 18.90
CA LEU A 37 -6.30 -0.53 20.34
C LEU A 37 -6.27 0.80 21.08
N ILE A 38 -7.13 0.91 22.10
CA ILE A 38 -7.16 2.10 22.95
C ILE A 38 -5.88 2.14 23.80
N PRO A 39 -5.17 3.29 23.83
CA PRO A 39 -4.01 3.46 24.70
C PRO A 39 -4.35 3.17 26.17
N GLY A 40 -3.51 2.39 26.86
CA GLY A 40 -3.76 1.87 28.19
C GLY A 40 -4.28 0.43 28.21
N THR A 41 -4.70 -0.14 27.06
CA THR A 41 -5.00 -1.57 26.95
C THR A 41 -3.81 -2.42 27.42
N VAL A 42 -4.08 -3.44 28.23
CA VAL A 42 -3.04 -4.36 28.74
C VAL A 42 -3.21 -5.73 28.09
N LEU A 43 -2.21 -6.16 27.34
CA LEU A 43 -2.15 -7.47 26.69
C LEU A 43 -1.36 -8.45 27.58
N LYS A 44 -1.80 -9.73 27.61
CA LYS A 44 -1.18 -10.82 28.38
C LYS A 44 -0.92 -10.44 29.85
N ASN A 45 -1.75 -9.55 30.43
CA ASN A 45 -1.58 -8.96 31.77
C ASN A 45 -0.20 -8.30 32.02
N ARG A 46 0.61 -8.12 30.98
CA ARG A 46 2.00 -7.67 31.06
C ARG A 46 2.29 -6.42 30.24
N TYR A 47 1.82 -6.37 29.01
CA TYR A 47 2.21 -5.34 28.06
C TYR A 47 1.17 -4.24 27.95
N MET A 48 1.48 -3.06 28.44
CA MET A 48 0.61 -1.88 28.29
C MET A 48 0.82 -1.28 26.89
N VAL A 49 -0.26 -1.13 26.15
CA VAL A 49 -0.28 -0.55 24.79
C VAL A 49 -0.39 0.96 24.89
N GLY A 50 0.43 1.70 24.15
CA GLY A 50 0.34 3.13 23.96
C GLY A 50 -0.26 3.49 22.62
N GLN A 51 0.09 4.68 22.10
CA GLN A 51 -0.36 5.10 20.77
C GLN A 51 0.28 4.26 19.65
N SER A 52 -0.40 4.19 18.50
CA SER A 52 0.19 3.59 17.31
C SER A 52 1.32 4.46 16.75
N ILE A 53 2.48 3.83 16.50
CA ILE A 53 3.67 4.45 15.91
C ILE A 53 3.81 4.13 14.42
N GLY A 54 3.13 3.08 13.94
CA GLY A 54 3.07 2.70 12.53
C GLY A 54 1.83 1.84 12.25
N PHE A 55 1.27 1.94 11.06
CA PHE A 55 0.19 1.07 10.61
C PHE A 55 0.23 0.93 9.09
N GLY A 56 -0.27 -0.19 8.58
CA GLY A 56 -0.31 -0.49 7.15
C GLY A 56 -1.26 -1.64 6.85
N GLY A 57 -1.25 -2.12 5.63
CA GLY A 57 -2.17 -3.16 5.16
C GLY A 57 -2.09 -4.50 5.90
N PHE A 58 -1.04 -4.75 6.67
CA PHE A 58 -0.79 -6.05 7.35
C PHE A 58 -0.86 -5.99 8.87
N GLY A 59 -0.90 -4.83 9.46
CA GLY A 59 -0.96 -4.70 10.91
C GLY A 59 -0.64 -3.32 11.43
N ILE A 60 -0.60 -3.24 12.76
CA ILE A 60 -0.41 -1.99 13.49
C ILE A 60 0.75 -2.19 14.46
N THR A 61 1.64 -1.21 14.53
CA THR A 61 2.72 -1.18 15.52
C THR A 61 2.43 -0.09 16.54
N TYR A 62 2.45 -0.46 17.81
CA TYR A 62 2.24 0.44 18.94
C TYR A 62 3.53 0.63 19.73
N ILE A 63 3.73 1.79 20.31
CA ILE A 63 4.64 1.90 21.45
C ILE A 63 4.00 1.18 22.64
N GLY A 64 4.80 0.50 23.46
CA GLY A 64 4.30 -0.21 24.63
C GLY A 64 5.25 -0.15 25.81
N TRP A 65 4.77 -0.64 26.94
CA TRP A 65 5.52 -0.80 28.18
C TRP A 65 5.41 -2.22 28.70
N ASP A 66 6.54 -2.88 28.88
CA ASP A 66 6.62 -4.15 29.57
C ASP A 66 6.60 -3.89 31.07
N LYS A 67 5.48 -4.19 31.73
CA LYS A 67 5.28 -3.96 33.17
C LYS A 67 6.17 -4.83 34.04
N LEU A 68 6.62 -6.00 33.53
CA LEU A 68 7.47 -6.93 34.27
C LEU A 68 8.95 -6.53 34.22
N LEU A 69 9.42 -6.12 33.03
CA LEU A 69 10.82 -5.73 32.82
C LEU A 69 11.04 -4.22 32.90
N GLU A 70 9.99 -3.46 33.17
CA GLU A 70 9.98 -2.00 33.32
C GLU A 70 10.72 -1.28 32.18
N LYS A 71 10.44 -1.68 30.93
CA LYS A 71 11.08 -1.11 29.73
C LYS A 71 10.10 -0.80 28.60
N LYS A 72 10.49 0.15 27.77
CA LYS A 72 9.79 0.42 26.51
C LYS A 72 9.93 -0.76 25.56
N VAL A 73 8.85 -1.06 24.84
CA VAL A 73 8.79 -2.08 23.79
C VAL A 73 7.99 -1.54 22.60
N ALA A 74 8.18 -2.13 21.44
CA ALA A 74 7.27 -2.01 20.32
C ALA A 74 6.39 -3.26 20.27
N ILE A 75 5.10 -3.08 20.01
CA ILE A 75 4.12 -4.17 19.94
C ILE A 75 3.50 -4.14 18.55
N LYS A 76 3.79 -5.16 17.73
CA LYS A 76 3.22 -5.33 16.41
C LYS A 76 2.03 -6.29 16.48
N GLU A 77 0.88 -5.81 16.04
CA GLU A 77 -0.37 -6.55 15.95
C GLU A 77 -0.61 -7.04 14.54
N TYR A 78 -1.01 -8.29 14.35
CA TYR A 78 -1.46 -8.83 13.07
C TYR A 78 -2.90 -8.41 12.80
N LEU A 79 -3.12 -7.42 11.94
CA LEU A 79 -4.44 -6.95 11.53
C LEU A 79 -4.42 -6.59 10.03
N PRO A 80 -4.42 -7.59 9.14
CA PRO A 80 -4.48 -7.34 7.70
C PRO A 80 -5.87 -6.84 7.31
N SER A 81 -5.97 -5.57 6.94
CA SER A 81 -7.23 -4.87 6.66
C SER A 81 -8.03 -5.45 5.49
N GLU A 82 -7.40 -6.24 4.61
CA GLU A 82 -8.07 -6.96 3.53
C GLU A 82 -8.87 -8.17 4.04
N PHE A 83 -8.46 -8.78 5.17
CA PHE A 83 -9.01 -10.05 5.67
C PHE A 83 -9.71 -9.93 7.01
N ALA A 84 -9.45 -8.87 7.77
CA ALA A 84 -9.99 -8.70 9.11
C ALA A 84 -10.19 -7.23 9.48
N THR A 85 -10.99 -6.99 10.50
CA THR A 85 -11.24 -5.68 11.09
C THR A 85 -11.47 -5.80 12.59
N ARG A 86 -11.55 -4.65 13.26
CA ARG A 86 -11.95 -4.53 14.66
C ARG A 86 -13.05 -3.48 14.79
N MET A 87 -14.06 -3.77 15.62
CA MET A 87 -15.07 -2.77 15.98
C MET A 87 -14.49 -1.73 16.92
N GLU A 88 -14.87 -0.48 16.74
CA GLU A 88 -14.44 0.63 17.60
C GLU A 88 -14.69 0.32 19.09
N GLY A 89 -13.72 0.57 19.93
CA GLY A 89 -13.80 0.37 21.38
C GLY A 89 -13.64 -1.08 21.87
N THR A 90 -13.48 -2.05 20.97
CA THR A 90 -13.22 -3.45 21.32
C THR A 90 -11.75 -3.82 21.15
N THR A 91 -11.34 -4.94 21.76
CA THR A 91 -9.99 -5.50 21.55
C THR A 91 -9.99 -6.65 20.55
N VAL A 92 -11.13 -7.31 20.34
CA VAL A 92 -11.27 -8.52 19.54
C VAL A 92 -11.27 -8.20 18.04
N VAL A 93 -10.45 -8.92 17.29
CA VAL A 93 -10.38 -8.87 15.82
C VAL A 93 -11.39 -9.87 15.25
N SER A 94 -12.08 -9.46 14.20
CA SER A 94 -13.03 -10.29 13.45
C SER A 94 -12.52 -10.47 12.02
N ALA A 95 -12.26 -11.71 11.63
CA ALA A 95 -11.98 -12.04 10.23
C ALA A 95 -13.25 -11.91 9.38
N TYR A 96 -13.09 -11.53 8.10
CA TYR A 96 -14.21 -11.53 7.16
C TYR A 96 -14.56 -12.97 6.74
N ASP A 97 -15.82 -13.23 6.41
CA ASP A 97 -16.33 -14.56 6.12
C ASP A 97 -15.72 -15.23 4.88
N GLY A 98 -15.79 -16.55 4.84
CA GLY A 98 -15.48 -17.39 3.69
C GLY A 98 -13.97 -17.63 3.47
N GLU A 99 -13.50 -17.46 2.25
CA GLU A 99 -12.08 -17.67 1.90
C GLU A 99 -11.14 -16.74 2.65
N LYS A 100 -11.60 -15.54 2.99
CA LYS A 100 -10.82 -14.55 3.74
C LYS A 100 -10.49 -15.01 5.15
N THR A 101 -11.37 -15.74 5.81
CA THR A 101 -11.09 -16.35 7.13
C THR A 101 -9.91 -17.31 7.04
N ARG A 102 -9.87 -18.20 6.04
CA ARG A 102 -8.76 -19.15 5.87
C ARG A 102 -7.43 -18.45 5.59
N GLN A 103 -7.47 -17.37 4.80
CA GLN A 103 -6.29 -16.56 4.50
C GLN A 103 -5.80 -15.82 5.73
N TYR A 104 -6.71 -15.30 6.55
CA TYR A 104 -6.42 -14.67 7.83
C TYR A 104 -5.72 -15.64 8.79
N GLU A 105 -6.30 -16.83 9.00
CA GLU A 105 -5.76 -17.87 9.89
C GLU A 105 -4.40 -18.38 9.43
N SER A 106 -4.24 -18.61 8.12
CA SER A 106 -2.94 -19.00 7.54
C SER A 106 -1.87 -17.92 7.72
N GLY A 107 -2.23 -16.65 7.55
CA GLY A 107 -1.34 -15.52 7.79
C GLY A 107 -0.99 -15.34 9.26
N LEU A 108 -1.97 -15.53 10.15
CA LEU A 108 -1.79 -15.47 11.61
C LEU A 108 -0.75 -16.50 12.08
N THR A 109 -0.89 -17.75 11.64
CA THR A 109 0.05 -18.84 11.97
C THR A 109 1.46 -18.47 11.53
N ARG A 110 1.63 -18.02 10.29
CA ARG A 110 2.95 -17.64 9.75
C ARG A 110 3.56 -16.43 10.45
N PHE A 111 2.74 -15.48 10.87
CA PHE A 111 3.19 -14.31 11.63
C PHE A 111 3.83 -14.71 12.96
N ILE A 112 3.23 -15.68 13.67
CA ILE A 112 3.78 -16.22 14.93
C ILE A 112 5.03 -17.06 14.66
N ASP A 113 4.98 -17.97 13.68
CA ASP A 113 6.10 -18.86 13.35
C ASP A 113 7.35 -18.06 12.95
N GLU A 114 7.17 -16.99 12.17
CA GLU A 114 8.27 -16.10 11.80
C GLU A 114 8.86 -15.39 12.99
N ALA A 115 8.03 -14.84 13.87
CA ALA A 115 8.49 -14.19 15.09
C ALA A 115 9.31 -15.16 15.96
N GLN A 116 8.86 -16.41 16.13
CA GLN A 116 9.57 -17.43 16.89
C GLN A 116 10.90 -17.83 16.26
N ARG A 117 10.98 -17.86 14.94
CA ARG A 117 12.24 -18.14 14.20
C ARG A 117 13.22 -16.98 14.33
N LEU A 118 12.75 -15.74 14.20
CA LEU A 118 13.56 -14.53 14.36
C LEU A 118 14.04 -14.33 15.80
N ALA A 119 13.23 -14.66 16.80
CA ALA A 119 13.63 -14.58 18.21
C ALA A 119 14.88 -15.39 18.54
N LYS A 120 15.16 -16.49 17.79
CA LYS A 120 16.40 -17.28 17.93
C LYS A 120 17.64 -16.57 17.39
N LEU A 121 17.46 -15.44 16.69
CA LEU A 121 18.50 -14.64 16.06
C LEU A 121 18.74 -13.30 16.78
N ASN A 122 18.26 -13.14 18.02
CA ASN A 122 18.41 -11.90 18.80
C ASN A 122 19.88 -11.54 19.13
N HIS A 123 20.84 -12.39 18.79
CA HIS A 123 22.28 -12.07 18.89
C HIS A 123 22.80 -11.25 17.69
N LEU A 124 21.98 -11.00 16.66
CA LEU A 124 22.35 -10.24 15.48
C LEU A 124 21.99 -8.77 15.65
N ASP A 125 22.99 -7.91 15.66
CA ASP A 125 22.79 -6.46 15.89
C ASP A 125 22.02 -5.75 14.76
N GLY A 126 22.11 -6.24 13.52
CA GLY A 126 21.43 -5.65 12.36
C GLY A 126 19.93 -6.00 12.25
N ILE A 127 19.37 -6.77 13.16
CA ILE A 127 17.97 -7.21 13.14
C ILE A 127 17.27 -6.76 14.41
N VAL A 128 15.98 -6.36 14.29
CA VAL A 128 15.16 -6.03 15.46
C VAL A 128 15.01 -7.25 16.39
N HIS A 129 15.26 -7.07 17.69
CA HIS A 129 15.16 -8.14 18.68
C HIS A 129 13.71 -8.40 19.07
N ILE A 130 13.28 -9.66 19.05
CA ILE A 130 11.94 -10.10 19.44
C ILE A 130 11.98 -10.65 20.87
N PHE A 131 11.16 -10.10 21.76
CA PHE A 131 11.10 -10.49 23.16
C PHE A 131 10.01 -11.52 23.46
N ASP A 132 8.86 -11.41 22.78
CA ASP A 132 7.71 -12.30 22.99
C ASP A 132 6.83 -12.35 21.75
N SER A 133 6.06 -13.44 21.59
CA SER A 133 4.99 -13.54 20.61
C SER A 133 3.86 -14.40 21.17
N PHE A 134 2.61 -13.96 21.00
CA PHE A 134 1.45 -14.63 21.56
C PHE A 134 0.18 -14.32 20.79
N SER A 135 -0.83 -15.19 20.96
CA SER A 135 -2.18 -14.98 20.42
C SER A 135 -3.10 -14.51 21.55
N GLU A 136 -3.86 -13.45 21.29
CA GLU A 136 -4.90 -12.89 22.14
C GLU A 136 -5.88 -12.10 21.26
N ASN A 137 -7.12 -11.88 21.70
CA ASN A 137 -8.11 -11.07 21.00
C ASN A 137 -8.41 -11.55 19.56
N CYS A 138 -8.36 -12.86 19.30
CA CYS A 138 -8.50 -13.46 17.96
C CYS A 138 -7.48 -12.96 16.94
N THR A 139 -6.33 -12.47 17.40
CA THR A 139 -5.18 -12.05 16.60
C THR A 139 -3.86 -12.48 17.25
N ALA A 140 -2.73 -12.01 16.76
CA ALA A 140 -1.42 -12.24 17.32
C ALA A 140 -0.64 -10.94 17.49
N TYR A 141 0.25 -10.98 18.49
CA TYR A 141 1.12 -9.87 18.84
C TYR A 141 2.57 -10.33 18.86
N ILE A 142 3.46 -9.47 18.36
CA ILE A 142 4.91 -9.60 18.51
C ILE A 142 5.38 -8.44 19.37
N VAL A 143 6.07 -8.75 20.47
CA VAL A 143 6.72 -7.75 21.32
C VAL A 143 8.19 -7.72 20.99
N MET A 144 8.70 -6.55 20.63
CA MET A 144 10.08 -6.38 20.17
C MET A 144 10.72 -5.14 20.78
N GLU A 145 12.02 -4.99 20.61
CA GLU A 145 12.73 -3.79 21.07
C GLU A 145 12.12 -2.53 20.44
N TYR A 146 11.97 -1.50 21.26
CA TYR A 146 11.62 -0.17 20.79
C TYR A 146 12.90 0.53 20.33
N LEU A 147 12.95 0.88 19.07
CA LEU A 147 14.07 1.61 18.48
C LEU A 147 13.79 3.11 18.51
N SER A 148 14.67 3.84 19.18
CA SER A 148 14.69 5.31 19.16
C SER A 148 15.60 5.74 18.01
N GLY A 149 15.11 6.65 17.14
CA GLY A 149 15.83 7.10 15.96
C GLY A 149 14.90 7.31 14.76
N GLU A 150 15.46 7.35 13.57
CA GLU A 150 14.73 7.61 12.33
C GLU A 150 14.86 6.47 11.31
N THR A 151 13.86 6.34 10.46
CA THR A 151 13.96 5.44 9.30
C THR A 151 14.87 6.08 8.23
N LEU A 152 15.57 5.25 7.45
CA LEU A 152 16.34 5.73 6.29
C LEU A 152 15.44 6.52 5.33
N LYS A 153 14.16 6.18 5.23
CA LYS A 153 13.18 6.95 4.45
C LYS A 153 12.99 8.37 4.97
N SER A 154 12.91 8.57 6.31
CA SER A 154 12.83 9.90 6.93
C SER A 154 14.06 10.71 6.61
N ILE A 155 15.24 10.13 6.79
CA ILE A 155 16.53 10.77 6.48
C ILE A 155 16.61 11.17 5.00
N LEU A 156 16.24 10.27 4.08
CA LEU A 156 16.25 10.53 2.65
C LEU A 156 15.17 11.54 2.21
N LYS A 157 14.12 11.74 2.99
CA LYS A 157 13.15 12.80 2.74
C LYS A 157 13.72 14.19 3.03
N THR A 158 14.59 14.29 4.04
CA THR A 158 15.21 15.55 4.46
C THR A 158 16.49 15.86 3.69
N ARG A 159 17.34 14.84 3.46
CA ARG A 159 18.68 15.00 2.85
C ARG A 159 18.71 14.70 1.35
N GLU A 160 17.59 14.21 0.77
CA GLU A 160 17.44 13.73 -0.61
C GLU A 160 18.32 12.53 -0.96
N LYS A 161 19.61 12.56 -0.65
CA LYS A 161 20.58 11.49 -0.88
C LYS A 161 21.66 11.44 0.19
N LEU A 162 22.38 10.33 0.26
CA LEU A 162 23.57 10.13 1.09
C LEU A 162 24.82 10.09 0.21
N SER A 163 25.99 10.26 0.80
CA SER A 163 27.23 9.86 0.16
C SER A 163 27.25 8.34 -0.03
N TYR A 164 28.03 7.86 -1.00
CA TYR A 164 28.15 6.41 -1.20
C TYR A 164 28.76 5.70 0.03
N GLN A 165 29.65 6.36 0.76
CA GLN A 165 30.27 5.81 1.98
C GLN A 165 29.22 5.64 3.08
N GLU A 166 28.43 6.68 3.39
CA GLU A 166 27.33 6.57 4.38
C GLU A 166 26.35 5.45 4.02
N ALA A 167 26.02 5.31 2.74
CA ALA A 167 25.11 4.26 2.28
C ALA A 167 25.71 2.85 2.47
N ILE A 168 27.01 2.68 2.22
CA ILE A 168 27.73 1.43 2.45
C ILE A 168 27.83 1.11 3.94
N ASP A 169 28.14 2.09 4.78
CA ASP A 169 28.24 1.94 6.24
C ASP A 169 26.89 1.49 6.85
N ILE A 170 25.78 1.91 6.27
CA ILE A 170 24.44 1.43 6.61
C ILE A 170 24.22 -0.02 6.11
N ALA A 171 24.64 -0.35 4.90
CA ALA A 171 24.30 -1.62 4.27
C ALA A 171 25.12 -2.81 4.80
N ILE A 172 26.41 -2.65 5.06
CA ILE A 172 27.32 -3.74 5.46
C ILE A 172 26.85 -4.47 6.73
N PRO A 173 26.54 -3.79 7.87
CA PRO A 173 26.05 -4.46 9.06
C PRO A 173 24.74 -5.23 8.81
N LEU A 174 23.86 -4.68 7.98
CA LEU A 174 22.60 -5.32 7.62
C LEU A 174 22.81 -6.56 6.76
N LEU A 175 23.68 -6.49 5.75
CA LEU A 175 24.02 -7.63 4.87
C LEU A 175 24.66 -8.76 5.66
N ASN A 176 25.56 -8.46 6.59
CA ASN A 176 26.17 -9.46 7.47
C ASN A 176 25.12 -10.17 8.35
N SER A 177 24.17 -9.42 8.90
CA SER A 177 23.07 -9.99 9.68
C SER A 177 22.10 -10.78 8.80
N LEU A 178 21.79 -10.31 7.60
CA LEU A 178 20.94 -11.00 6.62
C LEU A 178 21.54 -12.35 6.20
N GLU A 179 22.86 -12.44 6.06
CA GLU A 179 23.52 -13.72 5.74
C GLU A 179 23.19 -14.81 6.78
N GLU A 180 23.24 -14.48 8.07
CA GLU A 180 22.89 -15.41 9.14
C GLU A 180 21.39 -15.75 9.16
N VAL A 181 20.53 -14.77 8.83
CA VAL A 181 19.09 -14.97 8.65
C VAL A 181 18.81 -15.92 7.48
N HIS A 182 19.47 -15.72 6.35
CA HIS A 182 19.35 -16.55 5.15
C HIS A 182 19.80 -17.99 5.38
N LYS A 183 20.86 -18.22 6.15
CA LYS A 183 21.30 -19.56 6.58
C LYS A 183 20.24 -20.32 7.36
N LYS A 184 19.31 -19.62 8.03
CA LYS A 184 18.14 -20.25 8.70
C LYS A 184 16.93 -20.40 7.77
N GLY A 185 17.09 -20.13 6.47
CA GLY A 185 16.02 -20.22 5.49
C GLY A 185 14.92 -19.17 5.66
N ILE A 186 15.24 -18.02 6.27
CA ILE A 186 14.35 -16.87 6.40
C ILE A 186 14.79 -15.83 5.36
N ILE A 187 13.85 -15.25 4.63
CA ILE A 187 14.06 -14.17 3.66
C ILE A 187 13.21 -12.98 4.12
N HIS A 188 13.77 -11.78 4.11
CA HIS A 188 13.10 -10.57 4.59
C HIS A 188 11.95 -10.13 3.67
N ARG A 189 12.16 -10.12 2.35
CA ARG A 189 11.17 -9.84 1.29
C ARG A 189 10.60 -8.43 1.22
N ASP A 190 10.96 -7.54 2.12
CA ASP A 190 10.46 -6.16 2.17
C ASP A 190 11.55 -5.15 2.55
N ILE A 191 12.79 -5.37 2.10
CA ILE A 191 13.88 -4.42 2.33
C ILE A 191 13.62 -3.16 1.51
N ALA A 192 13.55 -2.03 2.20
CA ALA A 192 13.38 -0.71 1.62
C ALA A 192 13.71 0.37 2.68
N PRO A 193 13.88 1.63 2.32
CA PRO A 193 14.27 2.68 3.26
C PRO A 193 13.34 2.85 4.47
N ASP A 194 12.07 2.50 4.38
CA ASP A 194 11.12 2.58 5.48
C ASP A 194 11.24 1.41 6.50
N ASN A 195 11.93 0.33 6.13
CA ASN A 195 12.20 -0.82 6.99
C ASN A 195 13.64 -0.87 7.50
N ILE A 196 14.41 0.21 7.33
CA ILE A 196 15.75 0.38 7.90
C ILE A 196 15.70 1.51 8.91
N MET A 197 16.00 1.20 10.17
CA MET A 197 16.10 2.17 11.26
C MET A 197 17.55 2.51 11.54
N ILE A 198 17.87 3.78 11.66
CA ILE A 198 19.11 4.30 12.21
C ILE A 198 18.78 4.83 13.60
N THR A 199 19.31 4.18 14.61
CA THR A 199 19.06 4.53 16.03
C THR A 199 19.85 5.74 16.47
N ASP A 200 19.41 6.40 17.55
CA ASP A 200 20.07 7.60 18.10
C ASP A 200 21.53 7.33 18.53
N ASP A 201 21.88 6.07 18.82
CA ASP A 201 23.24 5.62 19.12
C ASP A 201 24.04 5.15 17.89
N GLY A 202 23.50 5.38 16.69
CA GLY A 202 24.16 5.09 15.40
C GLY A 202 24.08 3.64 14.92
N ARG A 203 23.39 2.74 15.64
CA ARG A 203 23.19 1.37 15.15
C ARG A 203 22.16 1.34 14.03
N VAL A 204 22.33 0.40 13.11
CA VAL A 204 21.42 0.21 11.98
C VAL A 204 20.69 -1.12 12.14
N LYS A 205 19.37 -1.10 11.99
CA LYS A 205 18.54 -2.28 12.17
C LYS A 205 17.48 -2.43 11.08
N LEU A 206 17.30 -3.68 10.62
CA LEU A 206 16.16 -4.07 9.81
C LEU A 206 14.96 -4.35 10.71
N ILE A 207 13.83 -3.77 10.33
CA ILE A 207 12.53 -3.99 10.96
C ILE A 207 11.56 -4.61 9.95
N ASP A 208 10.46 -5.18 10.44
CA ASP A 208 9.31 -5.61 9.64
C ASP A 208 9.61 -6.66 8.56
N PHE A 209 9.97 -7.87 8.97
CA PHE A 209 10.04 -9.03 8.10
C PHE A 209 8.69 -9.33 7.44
N GLY A 210 8.68 -9.64 6.14
CA GLY A 210 7.50 -9.63 5.29
C GLY A 210 6.81 -11.00 5.07
N ALA A 211 7.01 -12.04 5.91
CA ALA A 211 6.45 -13.36 5.65
C ALA A 211 4.92 -13.41 5.76
N ALA A 212 4.33 -12.65 6.69
CA ALA A 212 2.87 -12.51 6.76
C ALA A 212 2.30 -11.91 5.47
N ARG A 213 3.02 -10.96 4.88
CA ARG A 213 2.70 -10.32 3.61
C ARG A 213 2.73 -11.30 2.45
N TYR A 214 3.77 -12.15 2.37
CA TYR A 214 3.88 -13.17 1.32
C TYR A 214 2.75 -14.20 1.38
N ALA A 215 2.33 -14.59 2.58
CA ALA A 215 1.26 -15.56 2.79
C ALA A 215 -0.10 -15.10 2.22
N THR A 216 -0.38 -13.82 2.34
CA THR A 216 -1.65 -13.22 1.91
C THR A 216 -1.65 -12.90 0.41
N THR A 217 -0.47 -12.61 -0.18
CA THR A 217 -0.35 -12.25 -1.60
C THR A 217 -0.41 -13.44 -2.55
N VAL A 218 -0.01 -14.65 -2.14
CA VAL A 218 -0.06 -15.85 -2.99
C VAL A 218 -1.49 -16.19 -3.44
N HIS A 219 -2.50 -15.73 -2.70
CA HIS A 219 -3.92 -15.98 -2.99
C HIS A 219 -4.73 -14.73 -3.31
N SER A 220 -4.17 -13.52 -3.20
CA SER A 220 -4.88 -12.28 -3.54
C SER A 220 -4.74 -11.94 -5.02
N LYS A 221 -5.85 -11.54 -5.66
CA LYS A 221 -5.89 -11.12 -7.07
C LYS A 221 -5.16 -9.78 -7.33
N SER A 222 -4.63 -9.13 -6.30
CA SER A 222 -4.02 -7.79 -6.37
C SER A 222 -2.59 -7.79 -5.83
N LEU A 223 -1.70 -8.58 -6.45
CA LEU A 223 -0.27 -8.61 -6.09
C LEU A 223 0.42 -7.23 -6.14
N SER A 224 0.01 -6.36 -7.07
CA SER A 224 0.64 -5.05 -7.30
C SER A 224 0.42 -4.04 -6.16
N VAL A 225 -0.64 -4.20 -5.34
CA VAL A 225 -0.96 -3.26 -4.24
C VAL A 225 -0.07 -3.46 -3.02
N VAL A 226 0.61 -4.60 -2.93
CA VAL A 226 1.33 -5.05 -1.72
C VAL A 226 2.84 -4.89 -1.85
N LEU A 227 3.38 -4.95 -3.06
CA LEU A 227 4.81 -4.83 -3.32
C LEU A 227 5.24 -3.36 -3.40
N LYS A 228 6.49 -3.08 -3.00
CA LYS A 228 7.06 -1.72 -3.09
C LYS A 228 7.67 -1.50 -4.48
N PRO A 229 7.06 -0.65 -5.33
CA PRO A 229 7.57 -0.38 -6.67
C PRO A 229 9.05 0.04 -6.64
N GLY A 230 9.85 -0.51 -7.54
CA GLY A 230 11.29 -0.24 -7.65
C GLY A 230 12.17 -1.06 -6.68
N TYR A 231 11.65 -1.51 -5.53
CA TYR A 231 12.40 -2.31 -4.54
C TYR A 231 12.14 -3.82 -4.68
N ALA A 232 10.98 -4.21 -5.18
CA ALA A 232 10.62 -5.60 -5.36
C ALA A 232 11.20 -6.18 -6.66
N PRO A 233 11.94 -7.31 -6.62
CA PRO A 233 12.40 -7.99 -7.83
C PRO A 233 11.29 -8.78 -8.52
N GLU A 234 11.52 -9.17 -9.79
CA GLU A 234 10.51 -9.80 -10.65
C GLU A 234 9.89 -11.09 -10.07
N GLU A 235 10.65 -11.87 -9.35
CA GLU A 235 10.18 -13.13 -8.76
C GLU A 235 9.14 -12.92 -7.65
N GLN A 236 9.07 -11.73 -7.04
CA GLN A 236 8.03 -11.41 -6.05
C GLN A 236 6.67 -11.12 -6.69
N TYR A 237 6.63 -10.72 -7.95
CA TYR A 237 5.39 -10.47 -8.69
C TYR A 237 4.74 -11.78 -9.21
N ARG A 238 5.43 -12.90 -9.11
CA ARG A 238 4.94 -14.20 -9.57
C ARG A 238 4.45 -15.04 -8.40
N SER A 239 3.26 -15.61 -8.50
CA SER A 239 2.66 -16.47 -7.46
C SER A 239 3.52 -17.71 -7.12
N ARG A 240 4.38 -18.17 -8.03
CA ARG A 240 5.34 -19.28 -7.87
C ARG A 240 6.77 -18.84 -8.16
N GLY A 241 7.09 -17.57 -7.92
CA GLY A 241 8.46 -17.08 -8.12
C GLY A 241 9.42 -17.74 -7.14
N ASN A 242 10.57 -18.19 -7.66
CA ASN A 242 11.63 -18.77 -6.84
C ASN A 242 12.33 -17.64 -6.07
N GLN A 243 11.95 -17.43 -4.81
CA GLN A 243 12.53 -16.43 -3.92
C GLN A 243 13.64 -17.03 -3.07
N GLY A 244 14.72 -16.29 -2.88
CA GLY A 244 15.89 -16.70 -2.13
C GLY A 244 16.68 -15.50 -1.61
N PRO A 245 17.92 -15.70 -1.10
CA PRO A 245 18.80 -14.61 -0.66
C PRO A 245 18.96 -13.50 -1.71
N TRP A 246 18.98 -13.85 -2.99
CA TRP A 246 19.04 -12.92 -4.12
C TRP A 246 17.86 -11.96 -4.21
N THR A 247 16.71 -12.29 -3.61
CA THR A 247 15.54 -11.42 -3.51
C THR A 247 15.85 -10.22 -2.61
N ASP A 248 16.44 -10.46 -1.44
CA ASP A 248 16.85 -9.42 -0.49
C ASP A 248 18.08 -8.65 -1.01
N VAL A 249 18.97 -9.30 -1.73
CA VAL A 249 20.10 -8.64 -2.42
C VAL A 249 19.59 -7.58 -3.41
N TYR A 250 18.60 -7.90 -4.24
CA TYR A 250 18.00 -6.91 -5.14
C TYR A 250 17.42 -5.72 -4.37
N ALA A 251 16.64 -6.00 -3.35
CA ALA A 251 15.96 -4.97 -2.56
C ALA A 251 16.97 -4.05 -1.80
N MET A 252 18.08 -4.63 -1.31
CA MET A 252 19.19 -3.84 -0.75
C MET A 252 19.91 -3.04 -1.83
N GLY A 253 20.16 -3.61 -3.01
CA GLY A 253 20.71 -2.89 -4.16
C GLY A 253 19.84 -1.69 -4.56
N ALA A 254 18.52 -1.86 -4.61
CA ALA A 254 17.56 -0.80 -4.88
C ALA A 254 17.55 0.29 -3.80
N THR A 255 17.68 -0.12 -2.54
CA THR A 255 17.80 0.80 -1.41
C THR A 255 19.09 1.64 -1.49
N LEU A 256 20.21 1.01 -1.80
CA LEU A 256 21.49 1.71 -2.01
C LEU A 256 21.44 2.65 -3.22
N TYR A 257 20.90 2.17 -4.34
CA TYR A 257 20.71 3.01 -5.53
C TYR A 257 19.90 4.26 -5.19
N ARG A 258 18.76 4.09 -4.49
CA ARG A 258 17.92 5.24 -4.03
C ARG A 258 18.69 6.15 -3.07
N ALA A 259 19.42 5.59 -2.12
CA ALA A 259 20.14 6.38 -1.12
C ALA A 259 21.25 7.22 -1.75
N ILE A 260 21.97 6.68 -2.73
CA ILE A 260 23.13 7.34 -3.35
C ILE A 260 22.71 8.30 -4.48
N THR A 261 21.77 7.91 -5.33
CA THR A 261 21.39 8.70 -6.51
C THR A 261 20.25 9.68 -6.26
N GLY A 262 19.47 9.48 -5.19
CA GLY A 262 18.22 10.20 -4.96
C GLY A 262 17.03 9.67 -5.79
N LYS A 263 17.23 8.66 -6.67
CA LYS A 263 16.20 8.12 -7.56
C LYS A 263 15.83 6.70 -7.17
N ILE A 264 14.55 6.36 -7.22
CA ILE A 264 14.07 4.99 -7.09
C ILE A 264 14.29 4.29 -8.44
N PRO A 265 14.84 3.07 -8.48
CA PRO A 265 14.93 2.30 -9.72
C PRO A 265 13.53 2.09 -10.33
N GLU A 266 13.46 2.01 -11.65
CA GLU A 266 12.25 1.57 -12.34
C GLU A 266 11.86 0.15 -11.90
N GLU A 267 10.55 -0.15 -11.92
CA GLU A 267 10.04 -1.47 -11.51
C GLU A 267 10.69 -2.60 -12.31
N SER A 268 11.03 -3.68 -11.61
CA SER A 268 11.72 -4.84 -12.21
C SER A 268 10.97 -5.48 -13.37
N LEU A 269 9.63 -5.42 -13.36
CA LEU A 269 8.82 -5.94 -14.47
C LEU A 269 8.99 -5.11 -15.75
N ASN A 270 9.03 -3.79 -15.63
CA ASN A 270 9.26 -2.91 -16.78
C ASN A 270 10.66 -3.09 -17.33
N ARG A 271 11.68 -3.15 -16.46
CA ARG A 271 13.08 -3.35 -16.81
C ARG A 271 13.35 -4.71 -17.48
N LYS A 272 12.45 -5.68 -17.33
CA LYS A 272 12.57 -6.97 -17.99
C LYS A 272 12.47 -6.87 -19.51
N PHE A 273 11.66 -5.95 -20.01
CA PHE A 273 11.48 -5.72 -21.45
C PHE A 273 12.57 -4.82 -22.00
N GLN A 274 12.87 -3.75 -21.28
CA GLN A 274 13.92 -2.80 -21.65
C GLN A 274 14.57 -2.26 -20.38
N ASP A 275 15.81 -2.65 -20.09
CA ASP A 275 16.53 -2.19 -18.92
C ASP A 275 17.26 -0.87 -19.21
N ASN A 276 16.64 0.23 -18.82
CA ASN A 276 17.15 1.60 -18.95
C ASN A 276 17.75 2.14 -17.66
N LEU A 277 18.05 1.27 -16.68
CA LEU A 277 18.61 1.72 -15.41
C LEU A 277 19.94 2.44 -15.63
N GLU A 278 20.00 3.70 -15.23
CA GLU A 278 21.18 4.54 -15.38
C GLU A 278 22.28 4.11 -14.41
N ASP A 279 23.53 4.21 -14.87
CA ASP A 279 24.71 3.96 -14.04
C ASP A 279 24.79 5.00 -12.90
N ILE A 280 25.18 4.57 -11.70
CA ILE A 280 25.29 5.45 -10.52
C ILE A 280 26.31 6.55 -10.77
N SER A 281 27.39 6.29 -11.53
CA SER A 281 28.41 7.26 -11.90
C SER A 281 27.88 8.47 -12.68
N LYS A 282 26.69 8.38 -13.31
CA LYS A 282 26.01 9.55 -13.90
C LYS A 282 25.56 10.57 -12.86
N PHE A 283 25.25 10.11 -11.64
CA PHE A 283 24.76 10.93 -10.53
C PHE A 283 25.85 11.26 -9.51
N VAL A 284 26.83 10.37 -9.38
CA VAL A 284 27.97 10.46 -8.46
C VAL A 284 29.24 10.04 -9.21
N PRO A 285 29.90 10.98 -9.94
CA PRO A 285 31.03 10.67 -10.81
C PRO A 285 32.22 9.99 -10.10
N ASN A 286 32.40 10.24 -8.80
CA ASN A 286 33.54 9.73 -8.02
C ASN A 286 33.23 8.44 -7.25
N ILE A 287 32.14 7.75 -7.55
CA ILE A 287 31.85 6.46 -6.92
C ILE A 287 32.91 5.42 -7.35
N PRO A 288 33.50 4.64 -6.41
CA PRO A 288 34.39 3.55 -6.76
C PRO A 288 33.72 2.55 -7.71
N LYS A 289 34.44 2.13 -8.74
CA LYS A 289 33.89 1.23 -9.78
C LYS A 289 33.42 -0.11 -9.21
N THR A 290 34.14 -0.64 -8.21
CA THR A 290 33.76 -1.86 -7.48
C THR A 290 32.41 -1.69 -6.78
N CYS A 291 32.18 -0.58 -6.09
CA CYS A 291 30.91 -0.27 -5.44
C CYS A 291 29.77 -0.12 -6.45
N GLU A 292 29.98 0.65 -7.53
CA GLU A 292 28.98 0.76 -8.60
C GLU A 292 28.65 -0.61 -9.20
N ASN A 293 29.67 -1.41 -9.55
CA ASN A 293 29.47 -2.75 -10.11
C ASN A 293 28.68 -3.66 -9.14
N ALA A 294 29.00 -3.62 -7.85
CA ALA A 294 28.28 -4.41 -6.84
C ALA A 294 26.78 -4.07 -6.81
N ILE A 295 26.45 -2.78 -6.70
CA ILE A 295 25.06 -2.32 -6.63
C ILE A 295 24.33 -2.65 -7.95
N MET A 296 24.96 -2.38 -9.08
CA MET A 296 24.34 -2.64 -10.39
C MET A 296 24.16 -4.12 -10.67
N ASN A 297 25.07 -5.01 -10.21
CA ASN A 297 24.91 -6.47 -10.31
C ASN A 297 23.81 -6.99 -9.38
N ALA A 298 23.65 -6.41 -8.18
CA ALA A 298 22.54 -6.71 -7.29
C ALA A 298 21.19 -6.35 -7.93
N LEU A 299 21.15 -5.32 -8.78
CA LEU A 299 19.95 -4.84 -9.47
C LEU A 299 19.66 -5.56 -10.80
N ASN A 300 20.40 -6.59 -11.18
CA ASN A 300 20.04 -7.39 -12.36
C ASN A 300 18.62 -7.95 -12.22
N VAL A 301 17.81 -7.85 -13.29
CA VAL A 301 16.39 -8.22 -13.25
C VAL A 301 16.23 -9.72 -13.02
N ARG A 302 17.03 -10.57 -13.70
CA ARG A 302 16.99 -12.01 -13.53
C ARG A 302 17.75 -12.44 -12.27
N ALA A 303 17.15 -13.30 -11.47
CA ALA A 303 17.72 -13.78 -10.22
C ALA A 303 19.08 -14.48 -10.41
N GLU A 304 19.23 -15.26 -11.48
CA GLU A 304 20.45 -16.00 -11.81
C GLU A 304 21.65 -15.11 -12.20
N ASP A 305 21.39 -13.89 -12.62
CA ASP A 305 22.43 -12.93 -13.02
C ASP A 305 22.88 -12.02 -11.87
N ARG A 306 22.19 -12.10 -10.71
CA ARG A 306 22.49 -11.29 -9.52
C ARG A 306 23.62 -11.88 -8.68
N ILE A 307 24.08 -11.09 -7.72
CA ILE A 307 24.79 -11.57 -6.54
C ILE A 307 23.89 -12.53 -5.78
N GLN A 308 24.40 -13.71 -5.39
CA GLN A 308 23.56 -14.79 -4.87
C GLN A 308 23.40 -14.80 -3.36
N SER A 309 24.29 -14.13 -2.61
CA SER A 309 24.21 -14.07 -1.14
C SER A 309 24.45 -12.67 -0.61
N ALA A 310 23.97 -12.42 0.59
CA ALA A 310 24.20 -11.17 1.31
C ALA A 310 25.70 -10.99 1.66
N LYS A 311 26.40 -12.10 1.98
CA LYS A 311 27.82 -12.09 2.26
C LYS A 311 28.64 -11.67 1.05
N GLU A 312 28.37 -12.26 -0.13
CA GLU A 312 29.04 -11.90 -1.38
C GLU A 312 28.84 -10.40 -1.68
N PHE A 313 27.61 -9.88 -1.46
CA PHE A 313 27.33 -8.47 -1.67
C PHE A 313 28.12 -7.57 -0.70
N ALA A 314 28.17 -7.94 0.59
CA ALA A 314 28.94 -7.20 1.59
C ALA A 314 30.45 -7.20 1.27
N ASP A 315 31.00 -8.35 0.82
CA ASP A 315 32.43 -8.49 0.52
C ASP A 315 32.86 -7.62 -0.69
N VAL A 316 32.00 -7.53 -1.72
CA VAL A 316 32.28 -6.65 -2.86
C VAL A 316 32.14 -5.18 -2.48
N LEU A 317 31.11 -4.80 -1.70
CA LEU A 317 30.91 -3.42 -1.25
C LEU A 317 32.07 -2.94 -0.36
N SER A 318 32.62 -3.81 0.49
CA SER A 318 33.77 -3.49 1.38
C SER A 318 35.12 -3.61 0.69
N GLY A 319 35.17 -3.97 -0.59
CA GLY A 319 36.42 -4.11 -1.34
C GLY A 319 37.25 -5.35 -0.99
N VAL A 320 36.66 -6.32 -0.24
CA VAL A 320 37.30 -7.61 0.08
C VAL A 320 37.38 -8.49 -1.16
N SER A 321 36.43 -8.37 -2.05
CA SER A 321 36.42 -9.06 -3.34
C SER A 321 36.11 -8.10 -4.48
N GLU A 322 36.62 -8.40 -5.68
CA GLU A 322 36.32 -7.63 -6.89
C GLU A 322 35.24 -8.33 -7.71
N MET A 323 34.39 -7.52 -8.34
CA MET A 323 33.36 -8.02 -9.23
C MET A 323 33.25 -7.12 -10.46
N GLU A 324 33.33 -7.75 -11.63
CA GLU A 324 33.03 -7.07 -12.88
C GLU A 324 31.51 -6.95 -13.08
N ARG A 325 31.07 -5.89 -13.74
CA ARG A 325 29.66 -5.71 -14.08
C ARG A 325 29.22 -6.74 -15.13
N LYS A 326 28.29 -7.59 -14.77
CA LYS A 326 27.57 -8.45 -15.72
C LYS A 326 26.59 -7.61 -16.54
N ARG A 327 27.06 -6.99 -17.63
CA ARG A 327 26.13 -6.38 -18.59
C ARG A 327 25.45 -7.50 -19.36
N ILE A 328 24.19 -7.74 -19.08
CA ILE A 328 23.35 -8.58 -19.95
C ILE A 328 23.15 -7.75 -21.21
N LYS A 329 23.91 -8.10 -22.27
CA LYS A 329 23.57 -7.64 -23.59
C LYS A 329 22.17 -8.20 -23.88
N THR A 330 21.12 -7.41 -23.73
CA THR A 330 19.91 -7.66 -24.51
C THR A 330 20.43 -7.90 -25.92
N LYS A 331 20.15 -9.07 -26.48
CA LYS A 331 20.39 -9.33 -27.89
C LYS A 331 19.51 -8.35 -28.65
N GLN A 332 19.92 -7.08 -28.74
CA GLN A 332 19.62 -6.32 -29.93
C GLN A 332 20.25 -7.16 -31.02
N ALA A 333 19.41 -7.71 -31.87
CA ALA A 333 19.87 -8.30 -33.10
C ALA A 333 20.79 -7.25 -33.73
N ASP A 334 22.07 -7.55 -33.78
CA ASP A 334 23.05 -6.79 -34.55
C ASP A 334 22.67 -6.94 -36.04
N ALA A 335 21.59 -6.27 -36.41
CA ALA A 335 21.22 -6.05 -37.80
C ALA A 335 22.15 -4.98 -38.37
N GLY A 336 23.43 -5.26 -38.44
CA GLY A 336 24.24 -4.27 -39.08
C GLY A 336 25.74 -4.32 -38.96
N LYS A 337 26.40 -5.45 -39.17
CA LYS A 337 27.79 -5.47 -39.67
C LYS A 337 28.13 -6.89 -40.21
N TRP A 338 27.34 -7.32 -41.14
CA TRP A 338 27.84 -8.42 -41.97
C TRP A 338 28.96 -7.88 -42.85
N SER A 339 30.12 -8.47 -42.81
CA SER A 339 31.20 -8.14 -43.74
C SER A 339 30.69 -8.26 -45.19
N LEU A 340 31.19 -7.44 -46.08
CA LEU A 340 30.77 -7.47 -47.48
C LEU A 340 30.78 -8.89 -48.08
N LYS A 341 31.72 -9.73 -47.65
CA LYS A 341 31.83 -11.16 -48.03
C LYS A 341 30.63 -11.97 -47.51
N MET A 342 30.16 -11.74 -46.28
CA MET A 342 29.00 -12.43 -45.73
C MET A 342 27.68 -11.95 -46.38
N LYS A 343 27.60 -10.70 -46.77
CA LYS A 343 26.44 -10.17 -47.54
C LYS A 343 26.39 -10.81 -48.96
N ILE A 344 27.53 -11.00 -49.61
CA ILE A 344 27.59 -11.64 -50.93
C ILE A 344 27.24 -13.15 -50.80
N ILE A 345 27.73 -13.85 -49.77
CA ILE A 345 27.38 -15.26 -49.51
C ILE A 345 25.89 -15.38 -49.17
N ALA A 346 25.33 -14.50 -48.35
CA ALA A 346 23.90 -14.50 -48.02
C ALA A 346 23.03 -14.25 -49.24
N VAL A 347 23.41 -13.32 -50.11
CA VAL A 347 22.69 -13.04 -51.38
C VAL A 347 22.81 -14.23 -52.33
N SER A 348 23.98 -14.86 -52.44
CA SER A 348 24.15 -16.04 -53.34
C SER A 348 23.38 -17.27 -52.82
N VAL A 349 23.30 -17.47 -51.48
CA VAL A 349 22.47 -18.52 -50.87
C VAL A 349 20.99 -18.23 -51.07
N VAL A 350 20.55 -17.00 -50.92
CA VAL A 350 19.14 -16.59 -51.16
C VAL A 350 18.78 -16.81 -52.63
N VAL A 351 19.65 -16.43 -53.57
CA VAL A 351 19.41 -16.67 -55.03
C VAL A 351 19.39 -18.17 -55.34
N ALA A 352 20.29 -18.97 -54.77
CA ALA A 352 20.27 -20.41 -54.90
C ALA A 352 19.01 -21.06 -54.27
N CYS A 353 18.56 -20.58 -53.13
CA CYS A 353 17.31 -21.04 -52.49
C CYS A 353 16.10 -20.67 -53.33
N ILE A 354 16.04 -19.45 -53.91
CA ILE A 354 14.95 -19.03 -54.77
C ILE A 354 14.93 -19.89 -56.04
N ALA A 355 16.08 -20.25 -56.62
CA ALA A 355 16.15 -21.14 -57.77
C ALA A 355 15.69 -22.57 -57.44
N VAL A 356 16.07 -23.09 -56.25
CA VAL A 356 15.62 -24.41 -55.77
C VAL A 356 14.13 -24.40 -55.41
N ILE A 357 13.63 -23.32 -54.77
CA ILE A 357 12.21 -23.14 -54.46
C ILE A 357 11.38 -22.99 -55.76
N GLY A 358 11.89 -22.28 -56.76
CA GLY A 358 11.26 -22.18 -58.09
C GLY A 358 11.10 -23.55 -58.77
N VAL A 359 12.08 -24.43 -58.67
CA VAL A 359 12.03 -25.80 -59.22
C VAL A 359 11.11 -26.73 -58.40
N VAL A 360 11.07 -26.55 -57.10
CA VAL A 360 10.24 -27.38 -56.18
C VAL A 360 8.77 -26.95 -56.23
N LEU A 361 8.48 -25.64 -56.36
CA LEU A 361 7.10 -25.11 -56.48
C LEU A 361 6.45 -25.47 -57.80
N PHE A 362 7.22 -25.83 -58.84
CA PHE A 362 6.68 -26.27 -60.12
C PHE A 362 6.25 -27.74 -60.16
N ASN A 363 6.68 -28.56 -59.19
CA ASN A 363 6.49 -30.01 -59.24
C ASN A 363 5.77 -30.69 -58.09
N ASN A 364 5.27 -30.01 -57.03
CA ASN A 364 4.60 -30.80 -56.00
C ASN A 364 3.61 -29.99 -55.13
N THR A 365 2.34 -30.33 -55.28
CA THR A 365 1.19 -29.84 -54.48
C THR A 365 1.19 -30.28 -53.05
N THR A 366 2.08 -31.20 -52.61
CA THR A 366 2.13 -31.78 -51.26
C THR A 366 3.01 -30.98 -50.27
N ILE A 367 3.90 -30.13 -50.80
CA ILE A 367 4.82 -29.34 -49.97
C ILE A 367 4.20 -27.96 -49.57
N LYS A 368 3.11 -27.56 -50.20
CA LYS A 368 2.38 -26.33 -49.80
C LYS A 368 1.91 -26.34 -48.34
N ASN A 369 1.71 -27.50 -47.78
CA ASN A 369 1.16 -27.65 -46.42
C ASN A 369 2.22 -27.80 -45.32
N MET A 370 3.53 -27.92 -45.67
CA MET A 370 4.60 -28.10 -44.67
C MET A 370 5.47 -26.85 -44.40
N VAL A 371 5.42 -25.83 -45.25
CA VAL A 371 6.29 -24.64 -45.12
C VAL A 371 5.58 -23.47 -44.40
N PHE A 372 4.27 -23.57 -44.18
CA PHE A 372 3.49 -22.50 -43.56
C PHE A 372 3.23 -22.68 -42.04
N ASN A 373 3.90 -23.62 -41.39
CA ASN A 373 3.61 -23.95 -39.97
C ASN A 373 4.66 -23.45 -38.96
N SER A 374 5.29 -22.29 -39.19
CA SER A 374 6.18 -21.67 -38.21
C SER A 374 6.15 -20.15 -38.13
N ASN A 375 5.06 -19.54 -38.53
CA ASN A 375 4.81 -18.14 -38.17
C ASN A 375 4.01 -18.12 -36.87
N SER A 376 4.66 -17.85 -35.76
CA SER A 376 3.96 -17.47 -34.52
C SER A 376 3.18 -16.19 -34.81
N ILE A 377 1.87 -16.32 -34.99
CA ILE A 377 0.97 -15.17 -35.15
C ILE A 377 0.93 -14.45 -33.80
N GLU A 378 1.45 -13.23 -33.75
CA GLU A 378 1.44 -12.42 -32.54
C GLU A 378 0.18 -11.52 -32.56
N LEU A 379 -0.71 -11.74 -31.60
CA LEU A 379 -2.01 -11.04 -31.52
C LEU A 379 -1.96 -9.78 -30.68
N TYR A 380 -0.92 -9.59 -29.84
CA TYR A 380 -0.82 -8.43 -28.95
C TYR A 380 -0.77 -7.11 -29.71
N GLY A 381 -1.57 -6.13 -29.30
CA GLY A 381 -1.64 -4.80 -29.91
C GLY A 381 -2.44 -4.71 -31.21
N LYS A 382 -2.86 -5.83 -31.80
CA LYS A 382 -3.75 -5.83 -32.97
C LYS A 382 -5.19 -5.61 -32.57
N THR A 383 -5.97 -5.00 -33.45
CA THR A 383 -7.42 -4.97 -33.25
C THR A 383 -8.02 -6.36 -33.47
N VAL A 384 -9.21 -6.60 -32.91
CA VAL A 384 -9.92 -7.88 -33.09
C VAL A 384 -10.17 -8.17 -34.57
N ASP A 385 -10.45 -7.14 -35.36
CA ASP A 385 -10.72 -7.29 -36.81
C ASP A 385 -9.45 -7.66 -37.58
N ASP A 386 -8.28 -7.07 -37.23
CA ASP A 386 -7.02 -7.39 -37.88
C ASP A 386 -6.52 -8.79 -37.46
N ALA A 387 -6.74 -9.15 -36.20
CA ALA A 387 -6.42 -10.48 -35.69
C ALA A 387 -7.26 -11.57 -36.35
N ASN A 388 -8.56 -11.34 -36.56
CA ASN A 388 -9.43 -12.28 -37.28
C ASN A 388 -9.00 -12.47 -38.74
N LYS A 389 -8.66 -11.38 -39.46
CA LYS A 389 -8.15 -11.49 -40.85
C LYS A 389 -6.89 -12.33 -40.95
N GLU A 390 -5.99 -12.22 -39.99
CA GLU A 390 -4.74 -12.98 -39.96
C GLU A 390 -4.97 -14.44 -39.58
N LEU A 391 -5.86 -14.72 -38.65
CA LEU A 391 -6.24 -16.05 -38.22
C LEU A 391 -7.13 -16.80 -39.25
N GLU A 392 -7.82 -16.09 -40.10
CA GLU A 392 -8.62 -16.67 -41.20
C GLU A 392 -7.76 -17.54 -42.13
N SER A 393 -6.49 -17.16 -42.32
CA SER A 393 -5.52 -17.93 -43.09
C SER A 393 -5.18 -19.30 -42.54
N VAL A 394 -5.45 -19.54 -41.23
CA VAL A 394 -5.21 -20.80 -40.50
C VAL A 394 -6.52 -21.41 -39.95
N ASP A 395 -7.66 -20.97 -40.47
CA ASP A 395 -9.00 -21.45 -40.12
C ASP A 395 -9.36 -21.29 -38.63
N LYS A 396 -8.94 -20.16 -38.05
CA LYS A 396 -9.15 -19.79 -36.66
C LYS A 396 -9.78 -18.40 -36.53
N SER A 397 -10.40 -18.14 -35.39
CA SER A 397 -11.02 -16.84 -35.07
C SER A 397 -10.76 -16.46 -33.63
N VAL A 398 -10.92 -15.17 -33.30
CA VAL A 398 -10.86 -14.68 -31.93
C VAL A 398 -12.24 -14.55 -31.31
N LYS A 399 -12.32 -14.82 -30.01
CA LYS A 399 -13.47 -14.54 -29.18
C LYS A 399 -13.06 -13.68 -28.01
N ILE A 400 -13.72 -12.55 -27.83
CA ILE A 400 -13.50 -11.68 -26.67
C ILE A 400 -14.04 -12.38 -25.43
N GLU A 401 -13.14 -12.75 -24.52
CA GLU A 401 -13.47 -13.33 -23.22
C GLU A 401 -13.68 -12.24 -22.16
N ASP A 402 -12.86 -11.20 -22.20
CA ASP A 402 -12.88 -10.11 -21.23
C ASP A 402 -12.36 -8.79 -21.86
N SER A 403 -12.55 -7.66 -21.13
CA SER A 403 -12.11 -6.34 -21.56
C SER A 403 -11.39 -5.61 -20.42
N LEU A 404 -10.23 -5.02 -20.68
CA LEU A 404 -9.49 -4.20 -19.75
C LEU A 404 -9.69 -2.71 -20.07
N TYR A 405 -9.94 -1.92 -19.03
CA TYR A 405 -10.08 -0.48 -19.12
C TYR A 405 -8.82 0.23 -18.63
N ASP A 406 -8.59 1.45 -19.12
CA ASP A 406 -7.47 2.28 -18.72
C ASP A 406 -7.45 2.50 -17.19
N ASP A 407 -6.38 2.09 -16.56
CA ASP A 407 -6.08 2.24 -15.14
C ASP A 407 -4.92 3.23 -14.89
N GLY A 408 -4.51 3.99 -15.94
CA GLY A 408 -3.35 4.88 -15.92
C GLY A 408 -2.03 4.18 -16.26
N SER A 409 -2.07 2.93 -16.74
CA SER A 409 -0.92 2.16 -17.20
C SER A 409 -0.62 2.39 -18.71
N LEU A 410 0.35 1.63 -19.25
CA LEU A 410 0.73 1.65 -20.67
C LEU A 410 -0.41 1.29 -21.66
N LEU A 411 -1.53 0.76 -21.16
CA LEU A 411 -2.69 0.42 -22.01
C LEU A 411 -3.28 1.66 -22.69
N SER A 412 -3.10 2.85 -22.14
CA SER A 412 -3.54 4.11 -22.75
C SER A 412 -2.87 4.46 -24.08
N GLN A 413 -1.82 3.72 -24.48
CA GLN A 413 -1.11 3.87 -25.77
C GLN A 413 -1.67 2.95 -26.85
N LEU A 414 -2.59 2.04 -26.50
CA LEU A 414 -3.24 1.13 -27.44
C LEU A 414 -4.55 1.75 -27.96
N ASP A 415 -4.89 1.40 -29.19
CA ASP A 415 -6.20 1.73 -29.76
C ASP A 415 -7.30 0.92 -29.05
N GLU A 416 -8.50 1.49 -28.95
CA GLU A 416 -9.66 0.80 -28.40
C GLU A 416 -9.94 -0.49 -29.20
N ASN A 417 -10.24 -1.60 -28.49
CA ASN A 417 -10.37 -2.95 -29.02
C ASN A 417 -9.07 -3.65 -29.45
N SER A 418 -7.90 -3.12 -29.11
CA SER A 418 -6.64 -3.84 -29.28
C SER A 418 -6.53 -5.00 -28.29
N ILE A 419 -5.97 -6.13 -28.74
CA ILE A 419 -5.77 -7.33 -27.92
C ILE A 419 -4.62 -7.09 -26.95
N VAL A 420 -4.90 -7.24 -25.65
CA VAL A 420 -3.90 -7.11 -24.57
C VAL A 420 -3.47 -8.46 -24.01
N LYS A 421 -4.22 -9.52 -24.29
CA LYS A 421 -3.88 -10.90 -23.90
C LYS A 421 -4.64 -11.87 -24.80
N SER A 422 -4.00 -12.97 -25.19
CA SER A 422 -4.62 -14.07 -25.92
C SER A 422 -4.25 -15.41 -25.28
N ASP A 423 -5.06 -16.45 -25.53
CA ASP A 423 -4.67 -17.83 -25.35
C ASP A 423 -3.56 -18.20 -26.35
N ASP A 424 -2.84 -19.30 -26.08
CA ASP A 424 -1.89 -19.87 -27.04
C ASP A 424 -2.62 -20.36 -28.30
N ILE A 425 -2.06 -20.05 -29.47
CA ILE A 425 -2.57 -20.51 -30.75
C ILE A 425 -2.06 -21.94 -30.97
N THR A 426 -2.93 -22.90 -30.74
CA THR A 426 -2.65 -24.34 -30.86
C THR A 426 -3.53 -24.96 -31.95
N ASP A 427 -3.07 -26.07 -32.56
CA ASP A 427 -3.78 -26.72 -33.68
C ASP A 427 -5.13 -27.31 -33.29
N ASP A 428 -5.34 -27.60 -32.01
CA ASP A 428 -6.56 -28.18 -31.45
C ASP A 428 -7.67 -27.16 -31.18
N LYS A 429 -7.39 -25.84 -31.28
CA LYS A 429 -8.36 -24.76 -31.01
C LYS A 429 -8.70 -24.01 -32.30
N SER A 430 -9.98 -24.02 -32.66
CA SER A 430 -10.54 -23.18 -33.74
C SER A 430 -10.89 -21.77 -33.28
N VAL A 431 -11.02 -21.54 -31.98
CA VAL A 431 -11.35 -20.25 -31.36
C VAL A 431 -10.32 -19.89 -30.32
N ILE A 432 -9.72 -18.73 -30.46
CA ILE A 432 -8.73 -18.16 -29.55
C ILE A 432 -9.41 -17.13 -28.66
N ASN A 433 -9.42 -17.35 -27.34
CA ASN A 433 -9.97 -16.37 -26.43
C ASN A 433 -8.98 -15.22 -26.24
N VAL A 434 -9.49 -13.99 -26.28
CA VAL A 434 -8.68 -12.78 -26.14
C VAL A 434 -9.28 -11.83 -25.10
N ILE A 435 -8.41 -11.05 -24.48
CA ILE A 435 -8.77 -9.92 -23.63
C ILE A 435 -8.39 -8.65 -24.39
N VAL A 436 -9.33 -7.71 -24.51
CA VAL A 436 -9.13 -6.48 -25.28
C VAL A 436 -9.07 -5.24 -24.40
N TYR A 437 -8.38 -4.20 -24.90
CA TYR A 437 -8.41 -2.87 -24.32
C TYR A 437 -9.72 -2.15 -24.66
N ALA A 438 -10.46 -1.71 -23.67
CA ALA A 438 -11.78 -1.11 -23.82
C ALA A 438 -11.81 0.40 -23.55
N GLY A 439 -10.68 1.08 -23.66
CA GLY A 439 -10.59 2.51 -23.47
C GLY A 439 -10.70 2.97 -22.00
N LYS A 440 -11.10 4.22 -21.78
CA LYS A 440 -11.19 4.82 -20.43
C LYS A 440 -12.37 4.27 -19.65
N LYS A 441 -12.16 3.96 -18.36
CA LYS A 441 -13.24 3.54 -17.45
C LYS A 441 -14.34 4.60 -17.36
N ALA A 442 -15.59 4.19 -17.50
CA ALA A 442 -16.76 5.04 -17.24
C ALA A 442 -16.91 5.37 -15.73
N SER A 443 -16.28 4.61 -14.84
CA SER A 443 -16.23 4.85 -13.40
C SER A 443 -14.96 4.22 -12.80
N THR A 444 -14.29 4.93 -11.91
CA THR A 444 -13.14 4.42 -11.13
C THR A 444 -13.48 3.22 -10.24
N LYS A 445 -14.77 2.98 -9.97
CA LYS A 445 -15.28 1.85 -9.19
C LYS A 445 -15.68 0.63 -10.05
N ALA A 446 -15.60 0.75 -11.38
CA ALA A 446 -15.90 -0.35 -12.29
C ALA A 446 -14.78 -1.40 -12.29
N ASP A 447 -15.17 -2.68 -12.39
CA ASP A 447 -14.24 -3.77 -12.67
C ASP A 447 -13.84 -3.78 -14.17
N ILE A 448 -12.96 -4.72 -14.53
CA ILE A 448 -12.45 -4.87 -15.91
C ILE A 448 -13.54 -5.17 -16.94
N ASN A 449 -14.70 -5.64 -16.52
CA ASN A 449 -15.88 -5.94 -17.34
C ASN A 449 -16.93 -4.83 -17.31
N ASN A 450 -16.51 -3.62 -16.88
CA ASN A 450 -17.40 -2.47 -16.73
C ASN A 450 -18.62 -2.73 -15.82
N ASN A 451 -18.44 -3.60 -14.80
CA ASN A 451 -19.45 -3.79 -13.77
C ASN A 451 -19.02 -3.07 -12.48
N VAL A 452 -20.01 -2.62 -11.74
CA VAL A 452 -19.83 -2.02 -10.41
C VAL A 452 -20.67 -2.78 -9.38
N ARG A 453 -20.21 -2.77 -8.13
CA ARG A 453 -21.02 -3.24 -7.01
C ARG A 453 -21.89 -2.11 -6.53
N VAL A 454 -23.19 -2.37 -6.41
CA VAL A 454 -24.17 -1.39 -5.92
C VAL A 454 -23.81 -1.00 -4.49
N PRO A 455 -23.60 0.30 -4.19
CA PRO A 455 -23.29 0.74 -2.83
C PRO A 455 -24.49 0.55 -1.88
N ASN A 456 -24.21 0.41 -0.59
CA ASN A 456 -25.26 0.47 0.44
C ASN A 456 -25.66 1.93 0.66
N LEU A 457 -26.89 2.27 0.31
CA LEU A 457 -27.42 3.63 0.40
C LEU A 457 -28.39 3.83 1.59
N TYR A 458 -28.72 2.74 2.30
CA TYR A 458 -29.66 2.76 3.41
C TYR A 458 -29.20 3.72 4.52
N GLY A 459 -30.08 4.59 4.97
CA GLY A 459 -29.80 5.60 5.99
C GLY A 459 -29.06 6.85 5.49
N MET A 460 -28.54 6.87 4.26
CA MET A 460 -27.85 8.03 3.71
C MET A 460 -28.82 9.19 3.44
N LYS A 461 -28.36 10.43 3.65
CA LYS A 461 -29.06 11.62 3.13
C LYS A 461 -29.17 11.53 1.61
N GLU A 462 -30.30 12.00 1.07
CA GLU A 462 -30.59 11.99 -0.38
C GLU A 462 -29.40 12.50 -1.22
N SER A 463 -28.86 13.68 -0.88
CA SER A 463 -27.75 14.27 -1.63
C SER A 463 -26.48 13.40 -1.61
N LYS A 464 -26.19 12.75 -0.48
CA LYS A 464 -25.04 11.83 -0.36
C LYS A 464 -25.26 10.56 -1.16
N ALA A 465 -26.46 10.00 -1.15
CA ALA A 465 -26.80 8.82 -1.95
C ALA A 465 -26.66 9.08 -3.45
N ILE A 466 -27.12 10.26 -3.91
CA ILE A 466 -26.97 10.68 -5.32
C ILE A 466 -25.48 10.80 -5.70
N SER A 467 -24.68 11.50 -4.87
CA SER A 467 -23.25 11.66 -5.16
C SER A 467 -22.51 10.31 -5.18
N THR A 468 -22.88 9.39 -4.27
CA THR A 468 -22.33 8.04 -4.23
C THR A 468 -22.70 7.25 -5.50
N LEU A 469 -23.96 7.27 -5.95
CA LEU A 469 -24.36 6.58 -7.18
C LEU A 469 -23.61 7.13 -8.42
N LYS A 470 -23.42 8.44 -8.50
CA LYS A 470 -22.63 9.08 -9.58
C LYS A 470 -21.16 8.63 -9.54
N GLU A 471 -20.54 8.56 -8.35
CA GLU A 471 -19.17 8.07 -8.18
C GLU A 471 -19.02 6.63 -8.68
N TYR A 472 -20.04 5.79 -8.48
CA TYR A 472 -20.07 4.41 -8.96
C TYR A 472 -20.49 4.28 -10.45
N GLY A 473 -20.72 5.39 -11.14
CA GLY A 473 -21.15 5.39 -12.54
C GLY A 473 -22.55 4.80 -12.73
N LEU A 474 -23.44 4.90 -11.73
CA LEU A 474 -24.80 4.39 -11.76
C LEU A 474 -25.80 5.52 -12.02
N LYS A 475 -26.82 5.24 -12.84
CA LYS A 475 -27.99 6.10 -12.99
C LYS A 475 -28.89 5.93 -11.76
N TYR A 476 -29.67 6.96 -11.45
CA TYR A 476 -30.56 6.91 -10.29
C TYR A 476 -31.95 7.46 -10.61
N LYS A 477 -32.94 6.92 -9.90
CA LYS A 477 -34.31 7.43 -9.86
C LYS A 477 -34.71 7.62 -8.40
N ILE A 478 -35.39 8.71 -8.09
CA ILE A 478 -35.82 9.00 -6.72
C ILE A 478 -37.32 8.82 -6.62
N VAL A 479 -37.75 8.09 -5.61
CA VAL A 479 -39.15 7.92 -5.23
C VAL A 479 -39.30 8.37 -3.79
N TYR A 480 -40.32 9.18 -3.51
CA TYR A 480 -40.60 9.64 -2.16
C TYR A 480 -41.80 8.90 -1.60
N LYS A 481 -41.66 8.37 -0.36
CA LYS A 481 -42.76 7.75 0.38
C LYS A 481 -42.83 8.31 1.80
N GLU A 482 -44.02 8.32 2.37
CA GLU A 482 -44.20 8.72 3.77
C GLU A 482 -43.47 7.80 4.71
N ASN A 483 -42.51 8.34 5.44
CA ASN A 483 -41.74 7.63 6.46
C ASN A 483 -41.14 8.66 7.44
N ASN A 484 -41.74 8.79 8.61
CA ASN A 484 -41.30 9.78 9.60
C ASN A 484 -39.95 9.49 10.24
N SER A 485 -39.48 8.22 10.22
CA SER A 485 -38.18 7.81 10.76
C SER A 485 -37.01 8.10 9.81
N PHE A 486 -37.30 8.33 8.52
CA PHE A 486 -36.27 8.50 7.47
C PHE A 486 -36.48 9.79 6.66
N VAL A 487 -37.00 10.86 7.27
CA VAL A 487 -37.25 12.11 6.54
C VAL A 487 -35.96 12.66 5.95
N GLY A 488 -35.90 12.77 4.61
CA GLY A 488 -34.74 13.22 3.84
C GLY A 488 -33.62 12.16 3.68
N ASN A 489 -33.85 10.94 4.17
CA ASN A 489 -32.89 9.83 4.07
C ASN A 489 -33.47 8.68 3.25
N VAL A 490 -32.58 7.92 2.63
CA VAL A 490 -32.90 6.70 1.88
C VAL A 490 -33.27 5.58 2.85
N PHE A 491 -34.42 4.95 2.68
CA PHE A 491 -34.81 3.79 3.48
C PHE A 491 -35.07 2.53 2.63
N GLN A 492 -34.97 2.63 1.29
CA GLN A 492 -35.05 1.49 0.38
C GLN A 492 -34.30 1.80 -0.90
N GLN A 493 -33.67 0.78 -1.50
CA GLN A 493 -33.06 0.82 -2.84
C GLN A 493 -33.49 -0.39 -3.67
N SER A 494 -33.64 -0.22 -4.99
CA SER A 494 -34.17 -1.26 -5.90
C SER A 494 -33.20 -2.40 -6.22
N LYS A 495 -31.90 -2.15 -6.11
CA LYS A 495 -30.82 -3.14 -6.23
C LYS A 495 -30.23 -3.37 -4.85
N LYS A 496 -29.93 -4.62 -4.49
CA LYS A 496 -29.30 -4.92 -3.19
C LYS A 496 -27.89 -4.37 -3.13
N ALA A 497 -27.44 -3.96 -1.94
CA ALA A 497 -26.04 -3.60 -1.71
C ALA A 497 -25.15 -4.79 -2.09
N ASN A 498 -24.03 -4.51 -2.75
CA ASN A 498 -23.07 -5.47 -3.30
C ASN A 498 -23.53 -6.28 -4.54
N ASP A 499 -24.76 -6.09 -5.05
CA ASP A 499 -25.15 -6.68 -6.33
C ASP A 499 -24.19 -6.18 -7.44
N LYS A 500 -23.74 -7.09 -8.30
CA LYS A 500 -22.89 -6.75 -9.45
C LYS A 500 -23.77 -6.35 -10.63
N VAL A 501 -23.62 -5.11 -11.10
CA VAL A 501 -24.41 -4.55 -12.19
C VAL A 501 -23.50 -3.80 -13.18
N LYS A 502 -23.94 -3.68 -14.43
CA LYS A 502 -23.19 -2.86 -15.43
C LYS A 502 -23.19 -1.38 -15.03
N VAL A 503 -22.11 -0.67 -15.34
CA VAL A 503 -22.08 0.80 -15.29
C VAL A 503 -23.23 1.37 -16.12
N ASN A 504 -23.78 2.51 -15.70
CA ASN A 504 -25.02 3.11 -16.22
C ASN A 504 -26.33 2.36 -15.91
N SER A 505 -26.30 1.26 -15.13
CA SER A 505 -27.53 0.65 -14.61
C SER A 505 -28.27 1.63 -13.69
N GLU A 506 -29.62 1.63 -13.77
CA GLU A 506 -30.44 2.50 -12.92
C GLU A 506 -30.68 1.83 -11.56
N VAL A 507 -30.54 2.64 -10.50
CA VAL A 507 -30.87 2.28 -9.10
C VAL A 507 -31.93 3.25 -8.62
N THR A 508 -33.13 2.74 -8.32
CA THR A 508 -34.19 3.54 -7.68
C THR A 508 -33.94 3.60 -6.17
N ILE A 509 -33.89 4.80 -5.62
CA ILE A 509 -33.81 5.05 -4.17
C ILE A 509 -35.14 5.59 -3.68
N THR A 510 -35.61 5.11 -2.52
CA THR A 510 -36.81 5.59 -1.86
C THR A 510 -36.43 6.43 -0.64
N VAL A 511 -36.85 7.70 -0.65
CA VAL A 511 -36.53 8.71 0.38
C VAL A 511 -37.78 9.01 1.20
N GLY A 512 -37.62 9.09 2.51
CA GLY A 512 -38.72 9.38 3.44
C GLY A 512 -39.17 10.83 3.36
N LYS A 513 -40.51 11.05 3.38
CA LYS A 513 -41.16 12.34 3.59
C LYS A 513 -42.00 12.32 4.83
N LYS A 514 -42.18 13.48 5.48
CA LYS A 514 -43.12 13.61 6.59
C LYS A 514 -44.56 13.33 6.13
N LYS A 515 -45.29 12.57 6.89
CA LYS A 515 -46.73 12.38 6.70
C LYS A 515 -47.44 13.73 6.81
N LYS A 516 -48.23 14.11 5.80
CA LYS A 516 -49.10 15.30 5.91
C LYS A 516 -50.18 15.00 6.94
N VAL A 517 -50.17 15.69 8.06
CA VAL A 517 -51.30 15.71 9.00
C VAL A 517 -52.37 16.55 8.34
N VAL A 518 -53.44 15.95 7.87
CA VAL A 518 -54.67 16.63 7.47
C VAL A 518 -55.36 17.01 8.80
N VAL A 519 -55.23 18.27 9.20
CA VAL A 519 -56.03 18.81 10.28
C VAL A 519 -57.42 19.03 9.73
N THR A 520 -58.33 18.12 10.00
CA THR A 520 -59.76 18.29 9.79
C THR A 520 -60.25 19.27 10.88
N THR A 521 -60.42 20.51 10.53
CA THR A 521 -61.10 21.52 11.36
C THR A 521 -62.59 21.20 11.35
N THR A 522 -63.06 20.45 12.33
CA THR A 522 -64.50 20.41 12.69
C THR A 522 -64.76 21.64 13.52
N ALA A 523 -65.68 22.51 13.04
CA ALA A 523 -66.17 23.65 13.76
C ALA A 523 -66.89 23.22 15.04
N PRO A 524 -66.84 23.97 16.15
CA PRO A 524 -67.51 23.61 17.36
C PRO A 524 -69.01 23.95 17.27
N THR A 525 -69.87 22.96 17.43
CA THR A 525 -71.29 23.11 17.68
C THR A 525 -71.49 23.43 19.17
N THR A 526 -72.00 24.62 19.43
CA THR A 526 -72.50 25.07 20.74
C THR A 526 -73.82 24.37 21.08
N GLU A 527 -73.87 23.69 22.20
CA GLU A 527 -75.10 23.47 22.97
C GLU A 527 -74.86 23.64 24.47
N PRO A 528 -75.88 24.03 25.26
CA PRO A 528 -75.66 24.79 26.46
C PRO A 528 -75.58 23.95 27.73
N TYR A 529 -74.96 24.58 28.68
CA TYR A 529 -74.72 24.23 30.06
C TYR A 529 -75.99 23.92 30.89
N THR A 530 -75.90 22.83 31.70
CA THR A 530 -76.70 22.70 32.97
C THR A 530 -75.80 21.97 33.98
N GLU A 531 -75.58 22.66 35.14
CA GLU A 531 -75.09 22.06 36.38
C GLU A 531 -76.17 21.18 37.03
N PRO A 532 -75.74 20.20 37.87
CA PRO A 532 -76.08 20.22 39.27
C PRO A 532 -74.96 19.78 40.23
N VAL A 533 -74.68 20.57 41.20
CA VAL A 533 -74.87 20.50 42.68
C VAL A 533 -74.57 19.20 43.38
N THR A 534 -73.47 19.30 44.23
CA THR A 534 -73.19 18.73 45.56
C THR A 534 -73.44 17.23 45.87
N GLU A 535 -72.46 16.53 46.42
CA GLU A 535 -72.39 16.25 47.88
C GLU A 535 -71.07 15.57 48.30
N ASN A 536 -70.61 16.02 49.44
CA ASN A 536 -69.59 15.57 50.40
C ASN A 536 -69.37 14.05 50.57
N ASN A 537 -68.13 13.64 50.85
CA ASN A 537 -67.67 13.30 52.21
C ASN A 537 -66.24 12.74 52.25
N ASN A 538 -65.43 13.36 53.09
CA ASN A 538 -64.49 12.89 54.12
C ASN A 538 -63.74 11.54 53.83
N SER A 539 -62.44 11.36 53.98
CA SER A 539 -61.75 11.65 55.25
C SER A 539 -60.29 11.11 55.15
N TYR A 540 -59.39 11.90 55.76
CA TYR A 540 -58.15 11.52 56.50
C TYR A 540 -56.96 10.87 55.78
N ASN A 541 -55.87 11.45 55.83
CA ASN A 541 -54.63 11.65 56.62
C ASN A 541 -53.42 11.18 55.80
N ASP A 542 -52.29 11.66 55.89
CA ASP A 542 -51.54 12.75 56.56
C ASP A 542 -50.10 12.68 56.08
N ASN A 543 -49.41 13.77 56.11
CA ASN A 543 -47.98 13.99 56.29
C ASN A 543 -47.03 14.12 55.13
N SER A 544 -46.76 15.33 54.82
CA SER A 544 -45.55 16.18 55.08
C SER A 544 -44.38 15.90 54.15
N SER A 545 -43.70 16.80 53.59
CA SER A 545 -43.40 18.23 53.77
C SER A 545 -42.59 18.70 52.56
N SER A 546 -43.00 19.81 51.97
CA SER A 546 -42.32 21.10 51.79
C SER A 546 -40.87 21.06 51.26
N TYR A 547 -40.51 21.84 50.23
CA TYR A 547 -40.40 23.28 50.12
C TYR A 547 -40.26 23.78 48.68
N ASN A 548 -41.09 24.68 48.33
CA ASN A 548 -40.99 25.97 47.61
C ASN A 548 -40.06 26.16 46.38
N ARG A 549 -40.76 26.59 45.36
CA ARG A 549 -40.45 27.49 44.21
C ARG A 549 -39.88 28.86 44.66
N PRO A 550 -39.30 29.72 43.75
CA PRO A 550 -40.10 30.27 42.64
C PRO A 550 -39.36 30.46 41.28
N VAL A 551 -40.20 30.64 40.31
CA VAL A 551 -40.08 31.09 38.91
C VAL A 551 -39.48 32.48 38.80
N THR A 552 -38.65 32.77 37.80
CA THR A 552 -38.63 34.06 37.10
C THR A 552 -38.26 33.87 35.61
N GLN A 553 -38.97 34.63 34.80
CA GLN A 553 -39.03 34.71 33.36
C GLN A 553 -37.79 35.34 32.73
N ALA A 554 -37.67 35.07 31.41
CA ALA A 554 -36.74 35.67 30.45
C ALA A 554 -36.87 37.20 30.31
N PRO A 555 -35.89 37.85 29.63
CA PRO A 555 -36.24 38.32 28.28
C PRO A 555 -35.11 38.14 27.23
N ALA A 556 -35.58 38.11 25.98
CA ALA A 556 -34.84 38.16 24.76
C ALA A 556 -34.10 39.48 24.54
N THR A 557 -32.90 39.45 23.93
CA THR A 557 -32.37 40.60 23.18
C THR A 557 -31.45 40.16 22.05
N GLN A 558 -31.75 40.72 20.94
CA GLN A 558 -31.21 40.84 19.58
C GLN A 558 -29.70 40.72 19.34
N ALA A 559 -29.45 40.30 18.13
CA ALA A 559 -28.21 40.27 17.36
C ALA A 559 -27.51 41.64 17.24
N GLN A 560 -26.16 41.60 17.25
CA GLN A 560 -25.36 42.62 16.58
C GLN A 560 -24.12 41.95 15.94
N GLN A 561 -24.01 42.16 14.62
CA GLN A 561 -22.83 41.93 13.79
C GLN A 561 -21.79 43.03 14.01
N ALA A 562 -20.49 42.72 13.99
CA ALA A 562 -19.42 43.59 13.49
C ALA A 562 -18.05 42.88 13.64
N PRO A 563 -16.97 43.35 12.99
CA PRO A 563 -16.62 43.12 11.61
C PRO A 563 -15.23 42.44 11.48
N VAL A 564 -15.00 41.96 10.26
CA VAL A 564 -13.71 41.38 9.75
C VAL A 564 -12.58 42.43 9.85
N ARG A 565 -11.42 42.06 10.40
CA ARG A 565 -10.15 42.77 10.18
C ARG A 565 -9.07 41.78 9.68
N SER A 566 -8.71 42.00 8.43
CA SER A 566 -7.51 41.50 7.79
C SER A 566 -6.26 42.19 8.32
N TYR A 567 -5.19 41.44 8.59
CA TYR A 567 -3.84 41.98 8.64
C TYR A 567 -2.90 41.13 7.83
N ASN A 568 -2.55 41.67 6.66
CA ASN A 568 -1.30 41.40 5.96
C ASN A 568 -0.21 42.20 6.65
N THR A 569 0.91 41.56 7.03
CA THR A 569 2.23 42.23 7.05
C THR A 569 3.32 41.16 6.99
N THR A 570 4.00 41.14 5.87
CA THR A 570 5.39 40.66 5.69
C THR A 570 6.38 41.65 6.28
N PRO A 571 7.50 41.25 6.87
CA PRO A 571 8.69 42.08 6.99
C PRO A 571 9.78 41.64 5.99
N LYS A 572 10.17 42.60 5.18
CA LYS A 572 11.39 42.65 4.39
C LYS A 572 12.61 42.77 5.33
N VAL A 573 13.63 41.98 5.10
CA VAL A 573 14.98 42.22 5.68
C VAL A 573 15.93 42.58 4.55
N THR A 574 16.47 43.75 4.64
CA THR A 574 17.59 44.29 3.83
C THR A 574 18.93 43.99 4.52
N PRO A 575 20.05 43.83 3.78
CA PRO A 575 21.36 43.51 4.32
C PRO A 575 22.13 44.79 4.74
N LYS A 576 22.96 44.63 5.77
CA LYS A 576 24.03 45.63 6.09
C LYS A 576 25.37 44.94 6.05
N ASN A 577 26.24 45.49 5.21
CA ASN A 577 27.71 45.41 5.23
C ASN A 577 28.24 46.21 6.40
N ASN A 578 29.38 45.79 6.94
CA ASN A 578 30.65 46.54 7.17
C ASN A 578 31.53 45.70 8.08
N ASP A 579 32.65 45.27 7.60
CA ASP A 579 34.03 45.88 7.63
C ASP A 579 34.75 45.72 8.97
N ASP A 580 35.93 45.08 8.82
CA ASP A 580 37.20 45.30 9.50
C ASP A 580 37.30 45.18 11.02
N ASP A 581 38.11 44.24 11.45
CA ASP A 581 39.43 44.51 12.03
C ASP A 581 40.13 43.20 12.41
N GLY A 582 41.34 43.02 11.89
CA GLY A 582 42.26 41.97 12.24
C GLY A 582 42.96 42.26 13.56
N ILE A 583 43.44 41.22 14.22
CA ILE A 583 44.69 41.22 15.00
C ILE A 583 45.23 39.78 15.10
N ASP A 584 46.48 39.72 14.86
CA ASP A 584 47.51 38.71 14.69
C ASP A 584 48.00 38.07 16.03
N LEU A 585 48.83 36.99 15.86
CA LEU A 585 49.81 36.40 16.77
C LEU A 585 49.27 35.34 17.79
N GLY A 586 49.69 34.10 17.80
CA GLY A 586 51.02 33.54 17.70
C GLY A 586 51.19 32.43 18.73
N GLY A 587 51.92 31.39 18.42
CA GLY A 587 52.48 30.41 19.36
C GLY A 587 51.78 29.05 19.39
N GLY A 588 52.29 28.01 18.88
CA GLY A 588 53.55 27.31 19.03
C GLY A 588 53.53 26.34 20.21
N GLY A 589 53.47 25.00 19.95
CA GLY A 589 53.63 24.02 21.02
C GLY A 589 53.36 22.59 20.57
N ASN A 590 54.32 21.95 19.93
CA ASN A 590 54.51 20.50 19.90
C ASN A 590 54.67 19.92 21.29
N ILE A 591 54.08 18.78 21.58
CA ILE A 591 54.68 17.73 22.44
C ILE A 591 54.19 16.35 21.94
N ASP A 592 55.18 15.52 21.69
CA ASP A 592 55.14 14.12 21.30
C ASP A 592 54.72 13.16 22.44
N LEU A 593 54.25 11.96 22.01
CA LEU A 593 54.49 10.61 22.53
C LEU A 593 53.96 10.20 23.96
N ASN A 594 52.95 9.36 24.00
CA ASN A 594 53.07 7.89 24.19
C ASN A 594 51.76 7.22 23.88
#